data_130310603437c33c4c68977fd65a253b
#
_entry.id   130310603437c33c4c68977fd65a253b
#
_cell.length_a   1.000
_cell.length_b   1.000
_cell.length_c   1.000
_cell.angle_alpha   90.00
_cell.angle_beta   90.00
_cell.angle_gamma   90.00
#
_symmetry.space_group_name_H-M   'P 1'
#
loop_
_entity.id
_entity.type
_entity.pdbx_description
1 polymer ?
#
loop_
_entity_poly.entity_id
_entity_poly.type
_entity_poly.pdbx_seq_one_letter_code
_entity_poly.pdbx_strand_id
1 'polypeptide(L)'
;MVTVALRGEAGKPRPALVVQADHFAALPTVVVLPVTSTLLELPLVRVTIEPLPETGLRQRSQVMISRPQFVPRTRLGPVIGSVDAATLLEVTRRLAVLLGIG
;
A
#
# COMPACT_ATOMS: atom_id res chain seq x y z
N MET A 1 6.46 6.00 2.93
CA MET A 1 5.88 4.91 2.12
C MET A 1 5.41 5.44 0.79
N VAL A 2 5.72 4.74 -0.25
CA VAL A 2 5.38 5.15 -1.61
C VAL A 2 4.30 4.25 -2.17
N THR A 3 3.47 4.81 -3.06
CA THR A 3 2.54 4.06 -3.86
C THR A 3 3.22 3.65 -5.16
N VAL A 4 3.04 2.43 -5.57
CA VAL A 4 3.63 1.89 -6.80
C VAL A 4 2.55 1.23 -7.65
N ALA A 5 2.79 1.14 -8.94
CA ALA A 5 1.97 0.32 -9.82
C ALA A 5 2.51 -1.11 -9.75
N LEU A 6 1.75 -2.02 -9.17
CA LEU A 6 2.14 -3.42 -9.06
C LEU A 6 1.69 -4.17 -10.31
N ARG A 7 2.61 -4.90 -10.95
CA ARG A 7 2.29 -5.72 -12.11
C ARG A 7 1.45 -6.91 -11.68
N GLY A 8 0.22 -6.98 -12.19
CA GLY A 8 -0.68 -8.08 -11.91
C GLY A 8 -0.55 -9.20 -12.94
N GLU A 9 -1.12 -10.36 -12.62
CA GLU A 9 -1.13 -11.53 -13.50
C GLU A 9 -1.90 -11.29 -14.79
N ALA A 10 -2.91 -10.41 -14.74
CA ALA A 10 -3.71 -10.05 -15.92
C ALA A 10 -3.09 -8.96 -16.77
N GLY A 11 -1.86 -8.55 -16.50
CA GLY A 11 -1.18 -7.49 -17.23
C GLY A 11 -1.63 -6.07 -16.92
N LYS A 12 -2.64 -5.88 -16.07
CA LYS A 12 -3.07 -4.56 -15.64
C LYS A 12 -2.33 -4.15 -14.37
N PRO A 13 -1.62 -3.01 -14.38
CA PRO A 13 -1.00 -2.52 -13.16
C PRO A 13 -2.07 -2.16 -12.12
N ARG A 14 -1.80 -2.50 -10.87
CA ARG A 14 -2.67 -2.15 -9.75
C ARG A 14 -1.87 -1.38 -8.70
N PRO A 15 -2.47 -0.35 -8.07
CA PRO A 15 -1.75 0.39 -7.05
C PRO A 15 -1.52 -0.45 -5.80
N ALA A 16 -0.39 -0.23 -5.16
CA ALA A 16 -0.05 -0.84 -3.90
C ALA A 16 0.80 0.12 -3.08
N LEU A 17 0.75 -0.01 -1.76
CA LEU A 17 1.54 0.79 -0.85
C LEU A 17 2.71 -0.05 -0.34
N VAL A 18 3.93 0.42 -0.56
CA VAL A 18 5.13 -0.23 -0.02
C VAL A 18 5.22 0.12 1.47
N VAL A 19 5.26 -0.90 2.32
CA VAL A 19 5.25 -0.72 3.78
C VAL A 19 6.54 -1.14 4.45
N GLN A 20 7.59 -1.38 3.67
CA GLN A 20 8.87 -1.82 4.18
C GLN A 20 9.75 -0.63 4.54
N ALA A 21 10.45 -0.74 5.68
CA ALA A 21 11.38 0.31 6.10
C ALA A 21 12.56 0.44 5.13
N ASP A 22 13.08 1.68 4.97
CA ASP A 22 14.09 2.00 3.97
C ASP A 22 15.39 1.20 4.11
N HIS A 23 15.80 0.85 5.32
CA HIS A 23 17.03 0.09 5.51
C HIS A 23 16.93 -1.36 5.02
N PHE A 24 15.75 -1.80 4.61
CA PHE A 24 15.55 -3.10 3.95
C PHE A 24 15.44 -2.98 2.43
N ALA A 25 15.74 -1.81 1.87
CA ALA A 25 15.56 -1.55 0.44
C ALA A 25 16.38 -2.47 -0.48
N ALA A 26 17.46 -3.07 0.04
CA ALA A 26 18.31 -3.97 -0.74
C ALA A 26 17.77 -5.41 -0.84
N LEU A 27 16.72 -5.76 -0.09
CA LEU A 27 16.16 -7.10 -0.14
C LEU A 27 15.49 -7.37 -1.49
N PRO A 28 15.54 -8.61 -1.99
CA PRO A 28 14.94 -8.95 -3.29
C PRO A 28 13.42 -8.98 -3.26
N THR A 29 12.81 -9.07 -2.07
CA THR A 29 11.36 -9.04 -1.90
C THR A 29 10.93 -7.80 -1.15
N VAL A 30 9.69 -7.37 -1.38
CA VAL A 30 9.13 -6.16 -0.78
C VAL A 30 7.76 -6.49 -0.20
N VAL A 31 7.47 -5.95 0.98
CA VAL A 31 6.15 -6.06 1.58
C VAL A 31 5.28 -4.92 1.07
N VAL A 32 4.14 -5.25 0.51
CA VAL A 32 3.18 -4.27 0.01
C VAL A 32 1.79 -4.55 0.54
N LEU A 33 0.97 -3.50 0.61
CA LEU A 33 -0.45 -3.60 0.90
C LEU A 33 -1.20 -3.18 -0.38
N PRO A 34 -2.09 -4.03 -0.90
CA PRO A 34 -2.87 -3.66 -2.09
C PRO A 34 -3.76 -2.46 -1.80
N VAL A 35 -3.99 -1.66 -2.83
CA VAL A 35 -4.89 -0.50 -2.78
C VAL A 35 -6.03 -0.76 -3.76
N THR A 36 -7.26 -0.57 -3.31
CA THR A 36 -8.46 -0.83 -4.11
C THR A 36 -9.37 0.38 -4.16
N SER A 37 -10.02 0.58 -5.30
CA SER A 37 -11.09 1.57 -5.43
C SER A 37 -12.45 1.04 -5.01
N THR A 38 -12.57 -0.24 -4.68
CA THR A 38 -13.77 -0.81 -4.09
C THR A 38 -13.82 -0.48 -2.62
N LEU A 39 -14.70 0.45 -2.24
CA LEU A 39 -14.78 0.96 -0.87
C LEU A 39 -15.71 0.09 -0.02
N LEU A 40 -15.22 -0.32 1.14
CA LEU A 40 -15.99 -1.09 2.12
C LEU A 40 -15.87 -0.43 3.48
N GLU A 41 -16.89 -0.60 4.32
CA GLU A 41 -16.87 -0.11 5.70
C GLU A 41 -16.24 -1.14 6.62
N LEU A 42 -14.91 -1.21 6.59
CA LEU A 42 -14.11 -2.10 7.42
C LEU A 42 -13.01 -1.29 8.10
N PRO A 43 -13.36 -0.40 9.06
CA PRO A 43 -12.41 0.60 9.56
C PRO A 43 -11.17 0.03 10.22
N LEU A 44 -11.22 -1.20 10.76
CA LEU A 44 -10.04 -1.81 11.38
C LEU A 44 -8.99 -2.26 10.35
N VAL A 45 -9.40 -2.55 9.11
CA VAL A 45 -8.52 -3.13 8.09
C VAL A 45 -8.51 -2.35 6.78
N ARG A 46 -9.11 -1.16 6.76
CA ARG A 46 -9.14 -0.28 5.59
C ARG A 46 -8.75 1.13 5.99
N VAL A 47 -7.84 1.73 5.25
CA VAL A 47 -7.47 3.14 5.40
C VAL A 47 -7.74 3.84 4.07
N THR A 48 -8.55 4.88 4.11
CA THR A 48 -8.94 5.62 2.90
C THR A 48 -7.83 6.58 2.47
N ILE A 49 -7.55 6.60 1.17
CA ILE A 49 -6.61 7.51 0.54
C ILE A 49 -7.33 8.29 -0.55
N GLU A 50 -7.19 9.61 -0.51
CA GLU A 50 -7.81 10.49 -1.49
C GLU A 50 -6.98 10.55 -2.79
N PRO A 51 -7.63 10.83 -3.95
CA PRO A 51 -6.95 10.94 -5.24
C PRO A 51 -6.31 12.31 -5.40
N LEU A 52 -5.25 12.56 -4.67
CA LEU A 52 -4.50 13.80 -4.71
C LEU A 52 -3.29 13.66 -5.65
N PRO A 53 -2.73 14.77 -6.16
CA PRO A 53 -1.52 14.69 -6.96
C PRO A 53 -0.39 13.94 -6.25
N GLU A 54 -0.27 14.10 -4.94
CA GLU A 54 0.77 13.47 -4.13
C GLU A 54 0.64 11.96 -4.07
N THR A 55 -0.59 11.43 -4.06
CA THR A 55 -0.81 9.99 -3.98
C THR A 55 -0.72 9.28 -5.33
N GLY A 56 -0.92 10.00 -6.41
CA GLY A 56 -0.92 9.44 -7.76
C GLY A 56 -2.11 8.56 -8.09
N LEU A 57 -3.13 8.51 -7.23
CA LEU A 57 -4.33 7.73 -7.44
C LEU A 57 -5.34 8.51 -8.27
N ARG A 58 -6.11 7.79 -9.08
CA ARG A 58 -7.16 8.40 -9.93
C ARG A 58 -8.50 8.48 -9.23
N GLN A 59 -8.73 7.63 -8.24
CA GLN A 59 -9.99 7.51 -7.52
C GLN A 59 -9.73 7.40 -6.04
N ARG A 60 -10.72 7.80 -5.25
CA ARG A 60 -10.73 7.53 -3.82
C ARG A 60 -10.58 6.03 -3.61
N SER A 61 -9.63 5.64 -2.78
CA SER A 61 -9.23 4.24 -2.64
C SER A 61 -9.00 3.89 -1.18
N GLN A 62 -8.82 2.61 -0.93
CA GLN A 62 -8.53 2.12 0.42
C GLN A 62 -7.33 1.17 0.38
N VAL A 63 -6.46 1.31 1.36
CA VAL A 63 -5.38 0.35 1.62
C VAL A 63 -5.99 -0.86 2.32
N MET A 64 -5.74 -2.04 1.80
CA MET A 64 -6.22 -3.30 2.38
C MET A 64 -5.20 -3.82 3.39
N ILE A 65 -5.38 -3.44 4.64
CA ILE A 65 -4.44 -3.75 5.73
C ILE A 65 -4.32 -5.26 5.97
N SER A 66 -5.43 -5.99 5.80
CA SER A 66 -5.48 -7.44 6.08
C SER A 66 -4.88 -8.30 4.98
N ARG A 67 -4.32 -7.70 3.92
CA ARG A 67 -3.78 -8.45 2.78
C ARG A 67 -2.32 -8.10 2.46
N PRO A 68 -1.41 -8.09 3.43
CA PRO A 68 -0.01 -7.86 3.11
C PRO A 68 0.51 -8.96 2.18
N GLN A 69 1.32 -8.56 1.21
CA GLN A 69 1.90 -9.47 0.24
C GLN A 69 3.41 -9.28 0.18
N PHE A 70 4.12 -10.38 0.04
CA PHE A 70 5.54 -10.35 -0.28
C PHE A 70 5.66 -10.51 -1.80
N VAL A 71 6.20 -9.51 -2.44
CA VAL A 71 6.36 -9.55 -3.90
C VAL A 71 7.83 -9.42 -4.29
N PRO A 72 8.27 -10.09 -5.36
CA PRO A 72 9.61 -9.83 -5.90
C PRO A 72 9.72 -8.36 -6.30
N ARG A 73 10.88 -7.77 -6.02
CA ARG A 73 11.10 -6.37 -6.38
C ARG A 73 10.93 -6.12 -7.87
N THR A 74 11.16 -7.13 -8.69
CA THR A 74 10.97 -7.06 -10.14
C THR A 74 9.52 -6.87 -10.57
N ARG A 75 8.55 -7.14 -9.68
CA ARG A 75 7.13 -6.89 -9.95
C ARG A 75 6.72 -5.44 -9.67
N LEU A 76 7.57 -4.67 -9.02
CA LEU A 76 7.28 -3.27 -8.76
C LEU A 76 7.41 -2.48 -10.05
N GLY A 77 6.35 -1.76 -10.40
CA GLY A 77 6.37 -0.79 -11.47
C GLY A 77 6.87 0.57 -10.98
N PRO A 78 6.58 1.63 -11.72
CA PRO A 78 7.02 2.95 -11.32
C PRO A 78 6.35 3.43 -10.02
N VAL A 79 7.04 4.28 -9.28
CA VAL A 79 6.46 5.01 -8.16
C VAL A 79 5.45 6.00 -8.73
N ILE A 80 4.20 5.94 -8.26
CA ILE A 80 3.14 6.83 -8.72
C ILE A 80 2.82 7.95 -7.73
N GLY A 81 3.30 7.83 -6.50
CA GLY A 81 3.08 8.85 -5.49
C GLY A 81 3.54 8.41 -4.10
N SER A 82 3.05 9.11 -3.11
CA SER A 82 3.32 8.80 -1.70
C SER A 82 2.12 9.18 -0.85
N VAL A 83 2.05 8.65 0.37
CA VAL A 83 1.04 9.04 1.35
C VAL A 83 1.68 9.99 2.37
N ASP A 84 0.86 10.83 2.98
CA ASP A 84 1.34 11.75 4.00
C ASP A 84 1.67 11.03 5.32
N ALA A 85 2.30 11.76 6.24
CA ALA A 85 2.72 11.19 7.52
C ALA A 85 1.55 10.69 8.38
N ALA A 86 0.41 11.38 8.34
CA ALA A 86 -0.78 10.98 9.10
C ALA A 86 -1.36 9.68 8.56
N THR A 87 -1.46 9.53 7.24
CA THR A 87 -1.93 8.30 6.60
C THR A 87 -0.97 7.15 6.89
N LEU A 88 0.32 7.40 6.78
CA LEU A 88 1.35 6.40 7.09
C LEU A 88 1.22 5.90 8.53
N LEU A 89 1.05 6.81 9.48
CA LEU A 89 0.88 6.44 10.88
C LEU A 89 -0.36 5.58 11.08
N GLU A 90 -1.47 5.93 10.43
CA GLU A 90 -2.70 5.17 10.53
C GLU A 90 -2.55 3.76 9.95
N VAL A 91 -1.91 3.63 8.79
CA VAL A 91 -1.63 2.33 8.16
C VAL A 91 -0.76 1.45 9.06
N THR A 92 0.34 2.01 9.58
CA THR A 92 1.26 1.23 10.41
C THR A 92 0.63 0.81 11.74
N ARG A 93 -0.20 1.66 12.35
CA ARG A 93 -0.93 1.31 13.57
C ARG A 93 -1.88 0.14 13.35
N ARG A 94 -2.66 0.18 12.30
CA ARG A 94 -3.62 -0.89 12.00
C ARG A 94 -2.91 -2.19 11.64
N LEU A 95 -1.80 -2.09 10.92
CA LEU A 95 -1.00 -3.27 10.60
C LEU A 95 -0.42 -3.90 11.86
N ALA A 96 0.10 -3.08 12.78
CA ALA A 96 0.62 -3.57 14.06
C ALA A 96 -0.46 -4.26 14.89
N VAL A 97 -1.68 -3.69 14.95
CA VAL A 97 -2.81 -4.31 15.65
C VAL A 97 -3.16 -5.65 15.01
N LEU A 98 -3.22 -5.71 13.68
CA LEU A 98 -3.50 -6.95 12.95
C LEU A 98 -2.48 -8.03 13.31
N LEU A 99 -1.22 -7.66 13.44
CA LEU A 99 -0.13 -8.58 13.74
C LEU A 99 0.01 -8.87 15.25
N GLY A 100 -0.78 -8.24 16.08
CA GLY A 100 -0.77 -8.45 17.53
C GLY A 100 0.39 -7.80 18.26
N ILE A 101 1.04 -6.79 17.70
CA ILE A 101 2.20 -6.11 18.28
C ILE A 101 1.95 -4.64 18.60
N GLY A 102 0.71 -4.19 18.38
CA GLY A 102 0.34 -2.79 18.61
C GLY A 102 -0.51 -2.59 19.84
#